data_33cf17c120eb359b3f6bbab62da08d44
#
_entry.id   33cf17c120eb359b3f6bbab62da08d44
#
_cell.length_a   1.000
_cell.length_b   1.000
_cell.length_c   1.000
_cell.angle_alpha   90.00
_cell.angle_beta   90.00
_cell.angle_gamma   90.00
#
_symmetry.space_group_name_H-M   'P 1'
#
loop_
_entity.id
_entity.type
_entity.pdbx_description
1 polymer ?
#
loop_
_entity_poly.entity_id
_entity_poly.type
_entity_poly.pdbx_seq_one_letter_code
_entity_poly.pdbx_strand_id
1 'polypeptide(L)'
;MRRTLFFAFLAAAPFLEACRCPVVESGHRGIVFKTLGEGTSQEVVGEGLHVMPVWNRIISYDTRIHEMKEQLTVLSNNGLTLRVEASVRYRPKVDELFQLQTKIGPDYDDKLVAPIVRSEARKVFGRYAPKEIYSTKREEIERQIYEEVLRAIGDKHVIVEAVLIRDVLLPEAIQTAIADKLAEEQRSQKMVFTLGKERQEADRKEIEARGIAKYQTIVRQGLTPEYLQYKGIEATERLAASQNAKVVIVGSGKSGLPLILQADR
;
A
#
# COMPACT_ATOMS: atom_id res chain seq x y z
N MET A 1 39.64 74.60 -1.08
CA MET A 1 39.60 73.15 -0.75
C MET A 1 38.18 72.54 -0.64
N ARG A 2 37.10 73.28 -0.60
CA ARG A 2 35.72 72.73 -0.46
C ARG A 2 35.04 72.27 -1.78
N ARG A 3 35.50 72.77 -2.93
CA ARG A 3 34.91 72.42 -4.25
C ARG A 3 35.43 71.10 -4.88
N THR A 4 36.61 70.68 -4.57
CA THR A 4 37.21 69.44 -5.09
C THR A 4 36.69 68.18 -4.41
N LEU A 5 36.23 68.26 -3.15
CA LEU A 5 35.60 67.14 -2.43
C LEU A 5 34.18 66.80 -2.96
N PHE A 6 33.47 67.81 -3.48
CA PHE A 6 32.10 67.59 -4.04
C PHE A 6 32.12 66.86 -5.39
N PHE A 7 33.19 67.11 -6.20
CA PHE A 7 33.34 66.40 -7.48
C PHE A 7 33.81 64.93 -7.33
N ALA A 8 34.57 64.63 -6.27
CA ALA A 8 35.00 63.27 -5.98
C ALA A 8 33.81 62.38 -5.50
N PHE A 9 32.82 62.96 -4.80
CA PHE A 9 31.64 62.25 -4.35
C PHE A 9 30.61 62.04 -5.47
N LEU A 10 30.53 62.88 -6.48
CA LEU A 10 29.65 62.78 -7.62
C LEU A 10 30.19 61.76 -8.63
N ALA A 11 31.49 61.48 -8.70
CA ALA A 11 32.09 60.46 -9.57
C ALA A 11 31.99 59.03 -9.00
N ALA A 12 31.73 58.88 -7.70
CA ALA A 12 31.54 57.55 -7.07
C ALA A 12 30.10 57.04 -7.14
N ALA A 13 29.10 57.91 -7.41
CA ALA A 13 27.70 57.54 -7.48
C ALA A 13 27.36 56.53 -8.57
N PRO A 14 27.88 56.57 -9.80
CA PRO A 14 27.58 55.58 -10.82
C PRO A 14 28.20 54.19 -10.57
N PHE A 15 29.20 54.08 -9.68
CA PHE A 15 29.79 52.78 -9.33
C PHE A 15 28.92 51.98 -8.36
N LEU A 16 28.05 52.61 -7.56
CA LEU A 16 27.14 51.89 -6.67
C LEU A 16 25.96 51.27 -7.41
N GLU A 17 25.55 51.83 -8.54
CA GLU A 17 24.47 51.24 -9.38
C GLU A 17 24.95 50.04 -10.22
N ALA A 18 26.25 49.80 -10.31
CA ALA A 18 26.85 48.74 -11.09
C ALA A 18 26.98 47.40 -10.33
N CYS A 19 26.51 47.30 -9.09
CA CYS A 19 26.56 46.10 -8.28
C CYS A 19 25.17 45.48 -8.12
N ARG A 20 25.07 44.17 -8.38
CA ARG A 20 23.89 43.36 -8.08
C ARG A 20 24.20 42.50 -6.86
N CYS A 21 23.23 42.34 -5.97
CA CYS A 21 23.35 41.51 -4.76
C CYS A 21 22.35 40.35 -4.81
N PRO A 22 22.57 39.35 -5.66
CA PRO A 22 21.71 38.19 -5.67
C PRO A 22 21.88 37.37 -4.38
N VAL A 23 20.77 36.81 -3.90
CA VAL A 23 20.74 35.94 -2.74
C VAL A 23 20.57 34.52 -3.23
N VAL A 24 21.45 33.62 -2.77
CA VAL A 24 21.29 32.16 -2.95
C VAL A 24 20.58 31.64 -1.70
N GLU A 25 19.40 31.09 -1.90
CA GLU A 25 18.55 30.56 -0.83
C GLU A 25 19.16 29.34 -0.13
N SER A 26 18.68 29.04 1.08
CA SER A 26 19.10 27.85 1.80
C SER A 26 18.72 26.58 1.04
N GLY A 27 19.64 25.61 0.99
CA GLY A 27 19.50 24.38 0.20
C GLY A 27 19.81 24.56 -1.28
N HIS A 28 20.19 25.76 -1.71
CA HIS A 28 20.61 26.03 -3.08
C HIS A 28 22.13 26.23 -3.18
N ARG A 29 22.65 25.97 -4.36
CA ARG A 29 24.03 26.32 -4.76
C ARG A 29 23.99 27.09 -6.06
N GLY A 30 24.85 28.09 -6.17
CA GLY A 30 24.89 28.95 -7.33
C GLY A 30 26.11 28.69 -8.20
N ILE A 31 25.94 28.83 -9.53
CA ILE A 31 27.03 28.91 -10.49
C ILE A 31 27.03 30.30 -11.09
N VAL A 32 28.17 30.95 -11.04
CA VAL A 32 28.32 32.32 -11.59
C VAL A 32 28.55 32.23 -13.10
N PHE A 33 27.72 32.92 -13.86
CA PHE A 33 27.94 33.18 -15.27
C PHE A 33 28.50 34.60 -15.45
N LYS A 34 29.75 34.71 -15.92
CA LYS A 34 30.47 35.94 -16.18
C LYS A 34 30.26 36.36 -17.63
N THR A 35 29.38 37.30 -17.90
CA THR A 35 29.07 37.77 -19.27
C THR A 35 30.27 38.43 -19.97
N LEU A 36 31.07 39.19 -19.19
CA LEU A 36 32.30 39.81 -19.67
C LEU A 36 33.49 39.04 -19.15
N GLY A 37 33.82 37.89 -19.76
CA GLY A 37 34.96 37.10 -19.34
C GLY A 37 34.84 35.60 -19.73
N GLU A 38 35.20 34.72 -18.81
CA GLU A 38 35.36 33.28 -19.05
C GLU A 38 34.01 32.48 -19.19
N GLY A 39 32.87 33.18 -19.12
CA GLY A 39 31.56 32.50 -19.16
C GLY A 39 31.18 31.87 -17.83
N THR A 40 30.84 30.56 -17.85
CA THR A 40 30.45 29.81 -16.63
C THR A 40 31.68 29.59 -15.74
N SER A 41 31.63 30.06 -14.50
CA SER A 41 32.68 29.84 -13.52
C SER A 41 32.66 28.39 -13.01
N GLN A 42 33.84 27.81 -12.78
CA GLN A 42 33.96 26.48 -12.14
C GLN A 42 33.66 26.55 -10.64
N GLU A 43 33.72 27.72 -10.06
CA GLU A 43 33.49 27.94 -8.63
C GLU A 43 31.98 27.90 -8.31
N VAL A 44 31.59 27.01 -7.41
CA VAL A 44 30.24 26.90 -6.90
C VAL A 44 30.08 27.83 -5.70
N VAL A 45 29.12 28.75 -5.77
CA VAL A 45 28.83 29.71 -4.69
C VAL A 45 27.85 29.09 -3.70
N GLY A 46 28.14 29.29 -2.41
CA GLY A 46 27.29 28.85 -1.31
C GLY A 46 26.02 29.67 -1.12
N GLU A 47 25.30 29.35 -0.06
CA GLU A 47 24.14 30.09 0.42
C GLU A 47 24.52 31.49 0.89
N GLY A 48 23.60 32.45 0.77
CA GLY A 48 23.75 33.81 1.28
C GLY A 48 23.78 34.90 0.21
N LEU A 49 24.17 36.09 0.63
CA LEU A 49 24.24 37.27 -0.20
C LEU A 49 25.58 37.36 -0.93
N HIS A 50 25.53 37.47 -2.25
CA HIS A 50 26.73 37.61 -3.08
C HIS A 50 26.72 38.96 -3.79
N VAL A 51 27.80 39.70 -3.65
CA VAL A 51 27.99 41.00 -4.32
C VAL A 51 28.74 40.75 -5.62
N MET A 52 28.14 41.15 -6.74
CA MET A 52 28.75 40.95 -8.05
C MET A 52 28.38 42.09 -9.01
N PRO A 53 29.17 42.28 -10.09
CA PRO A 53 28.82 43.22 -11.15
C PRO A 53 27.47 42.90 -11.80
N VAL A 54 26.73 43.89 -12.25
CA VAL A 54 25.38 43.78 -12.84
C VAL A 54 25.33 42.88 -14.08
N TRP A 55 26.42 42.74 -14.80
CA TRP A 55 26.52 41.86 -15.99
C TRP A 55 26.75 40.39 -15.67
N ASN A 56 27.07 40.06 -14.41
CA ASN A 56 27.16 38.66 -13.98
C ASN A 56 25.80 38.21 -13.44
N ARG A 57 25.56 36.93 -13.54
CA ARG A 57 24.36 36.31 -12.98
C ARG A 57 24.70 34.98 -12.27
N ILE A 58 23.94 34.70 -11.23
CA ILE A 58 23.97 33.38 -10.57
C ILE A 58 22.84 32.51 -11.16
N ILE A 59 23.20 31.29 -11.54
CA ILE A 59 22.27 30.24 -11.88
C ILE A 59 22.17 29.37 -10.63
N SER A 60 21.01 29.38 -10.00
CA SER A 60 20.76 28.68 -8.73
C SER A 60 20.25 27.28 -9.01
N TYR A 61 20.81 26.29 -8.30
CA TYR A 61 20.37 24.90 -8.30
C TYR A 61 19.91 24.51 -6.92
N ASP A 62 18.71 23.96 -6.81
CA ASP A 62 18.25 23.32 -5.58
C ASP A 62 18.99 21.96 -5.46
N THR A 63 19.73 21.79 -4.36
CA THR A 63 20.56 20.61 -4.11
C THR A 63 19.89 19.58 -3.20
N ARG A 64 18.68 19.87 -2.79
CA ARG A 64 17.84 18.96 -2.01
C ARG A 64 17.32 17.81 -2.88
N ILE A 65 16.72 16.85 -2.24
CA ILE A 65 16.09 15.72 -2.93
C ILE A 65 14.80 16.20 -3.59
N HIS A 66 14.73 16.01 -4.89
CA HIS A 66 13.53 16.26 -5.70
C HIS A 66 12.80 14.94 -5.97
N GLU A 67 11.49 15.01 -6.05
CA GLU A 67 10.64 13.90 -6.52
C GLU A 67 9.97 14.30 -7.82
N MET A 68 10.20 13.51 -8.86
CA MET A 68 9.52 13.61 -10.14
C MET A 68 8.56 12.44 -10.30
N LYS A 69 7.33 12.73 -10.72
CA LYS A 69 6.30 11.74 -11.02
C LYS A 69 6.18 11.60 -12.54
N GLU A 70 6.28 10.36 -13.01
CA GLU A 70 6.19 10.04 -14.42
C GLU A 70 5.07 9.03 -14.67
N GLN A 71 4.21 9.35 -15.63
CA GLN A 71 3.20 8.44 -16.13
C GLN A 71 3.73 7.73 -17.38
N LEU A 72 3.92 6.43 -17.26
CA LEU A 72 4.51 5.59 -18.30
C LEU A 72 3.45 4.70 -18.92
N THR A 73 3.37 4.70 -20.23
CA THR A 73 2.67 3.65 -20.96
C THR A 73 3.69 2.58 -21.34
N VAL A 74 3.54 1.39 -20.75
CA VAL A 74 4.47 0.28 -20.92
C VAL A 74 3.76 -0.93 -21.51
N LEU A 75 4.50 -1.74 -22.23
CA LEU A 75 4.05 -3.00 -22.78
C LEU A 75 4.64 -4.13 -21.95
N SER A 76 3.80 -5.03 -21.45
CA SER A 76 4.24 -6.24 -20.75
C SER A 76 4.76 -7.31 -21.74
N ASN A 77 5.37 -8.36 -21.24
CA ASN A 77 5.85 -9.47 -22.06
C ASN A 77 4.76 -10.17 -22.89
N ASN A 78 3.49 -10.09 -22.44
CA ASN A 78 2.34 -10.67 -23.13
C ASN A 78 1.68 -9.70 -24.13
N GLY A 79 2.30 -8.54 -24.39
CA GLY A 79 1.76 -7.53 -25.30
C GLY A 79 0.61 -6.70 -24.71
N LEU A 80 0.34 -6.78 -23.40
CA LEU A 80 -0.66 -5.95 -22.74
C LEU A 80 -0.10 -4.57 -22.43
N THR A 81 -0.80 -3.53 -22.86
CA THR A 81 -0.46 -2.14 -22.53
C THR A 81 -0.95 -1.79 -21.12
N LEU A 82 -0.04 -1.35 -20.27
CA LEU A 82 -0.30 -0.92 -18.91
C LEU A 82 0.06 0.56 -18.75
N ARG A 83 -0.67 1.27 -17.91
CA ARG A 83 -0.28 2.60 -17.45
C ARG A 83 0.32 2.46 -16.06
N VAL A 84 1.56 2.89 -15.92
CA VAL A 84 2.30 2.82 -14.66
C VAL A 84 2.67 4.22 -14.24
N GLU A 85 2.38 4.57 -13.00
CA GLU A 85 2.87 5.77 -12.36
C GLU A 85 4.12 5.43 -11.55
N ALA A 86 5.24 6.03 -11.93
CA ALA A 86 6.50 5.89 -11.21
C ALA A 86 6.93 7.23 -10.62
N SER A 87 7.53 7.23 -9.45
CA SER A 87 8.22 8.39 -8.90
C SER A 87 9.71 8.12 -8.75
N VAL A 88 10.50 9.14 -9.06
CA VAL A 88 11.95 9.10 -9.00
C VAL A 88 12.44 10.17 -8.07
N ARG A 89 13.28 9.79 -7.10
CA ARG A 89 13.96 10.72 -6.21
C ARG A 89 15.37 10.93 -6.68
N TYR A 90 15.73 12.17 -6.87
CA TYR A 90 17.06 12.53 -7.41
C TYR A 90 17.50 13.88 -6.86
N ARG A 91 18.79 14.13 -6.97
CA ARG A 91 19.41 15.43 -6.69
C ARG A 91 20.64 15.64 -7.53
N PRO A 92 21.06 16.87 -7.81
CA PRO A 92 22.29 17.15 -8.50
C PRO A 92 23.51 16.83 -7.60
N LYS A 93 24.63 16.43 -8.19
CA LYS A 93 25.91 16.34 -7.49
C LYS A 93 26.49 17.74 -7.31
N VAL A 94 26.61 18.17 -6.07
CA VAL A 94 27.08 19.53 -5.73
C VAL A 94 28.46 19.82 -6.31
N ASP A 95 29.37 18.87 -6.22
CA ASP A 95 30.76 19.01 -6.68
C ASP A 95 30.89 19.06 -8.22
N GLU A 96 29.85 18.64 -8.92
CA GLU A 96 29.83 18.50 -10.39
C GLU A 96 28.81 19.47 -11.05
N LEU A 97 28.32 20.48 -10.32
CA LEU A 97 27.32 21.42 -10.82
C LEU A 97 27.81 22.23 -12.04
N PHE A 98 29.12 22.53 -12.10
CA PHE A 98 29.71 23.18 -13.28
C PHE A 98 29.55 22.33 -14.55
N GLN A 99 29.82 21.04 -14.45
CA GLN A 99 29.67 20.10 -15.56
C GLN A 99 28.18 19.90 -15.92
N LEU A 100 27.32 19.84 -14.91
CA LEU A 100 25.87 19.75 -15.10
C LEU A 100 25.37 20.97 -15.88
N GLN A 101 25.78 22.19 -15.46
CA GLN A 101 25.40 23.45 -16.11
C GLN A 101 25.91 23.52 -17.57
N THR A 102 27.17 23.13 -17.80
CA THR A 102 27.79 23.31 -19.12
C THR A 102 27.37 22.26 -20.14
N LYS A 103 27.06 21.02 -19.69
CA LYS A 103 26.72 19.91 -20.59
C LYS A 103 25.21 19.75 -20.78
N ILE A 104 24.39 20.04 -19.76
CA ILE A 104 22.97 19.70 -19.74
C ILE A 104 22.11 20.95 -19.52
N GLY A 105 22.47 21.76 -18.53
CA GLY A 105 21.77 22.98 -18.15
C GLY A 105 20.82 22.80 -16.95
N PRO A 106 20.05 23.85 -16.59
CA PRO A 106 19.20 23.85 -15.40
C PRO A 106 18.00 22.88 -15.48
N ASP A 107 17.52 22.58 -16.70
CA ASP A 107 16.37 21.67 -16.89
C ASP A 107 16.84 20.21 -17.06
N TYR A 108 17.76 19.77 -16.20
CA TYR A 108 18.39 18.44 -16.28
C TYR A 108 17.39 17.30 -15.94
N ASP A 109 16.34 17.62 -15.21
CA ASP A 109 15.21 16.72 -14.90
C ASP A 109 14.49 16.30 -16.17
N ASP A 110 14.03 17.25 -16.99
CA ASP A 110 13.30 16.97 -18.23
C ASP A 110 14.21 16.48 -19.37
N LYS A 111 15.46 16.94 -19.42
CA LYS A 111 16.39 16.62 -20.51
C LYS A 111 17.16 15.32 -20.29
N LEU A 112 17.39 14.95 -19.04
CA LEU A 112 18.24 13.81 -18.71
C LEU A 112 17.47 12.76 -17.90
N VAL A 113 16.93 13.12 -16.73
CA VAL A 113 16.38 12.15 -15.77
C VAL A 113 15.14 11.49 -16.34
N ALA A 114 14.15 12.27 -16.77
CA ALA A 114 12.88 11.78 -17.29
C ALA A 114 13.04 10.83 -18.50
N PRO A 115 13.80 11.16 -19.56
CA PRO A 115 13.98 10.26 -20.71
C PRO A 115 14.70 8.95 -20.35
N ILE A 116 15.68 8.98 -19.47
CA ILE A 116 16.39 7.78 -19.02
C ILE A 116 15.45 6.89 -18.23
N VAL A 117 14.74 7.44 -17.26
CA VAL A 117 13.79 6.68 -16.45
C VAL A 117 12.71 6.05 -17.33
N ARG A 118 12.13 6.80 -18.26
CA ARG A 118 11.13 6.27 -19.21
C ARG A 118 11.69 5.12 -20.06
N SER A 119 12.92 5.25 -20.53
CA SER A 119 13.54 4.23 -21.36
C SER A 119 13.81 2.96 -20.58
N GLU A 120 14.47 3.07 -19.43
CA GLU A 120 14.88 1.91 -18.66
C GLU A 120 13.66 1.22 -18.00
N ALA A 121 12.71 1.99 -17.49
CA ALA A 121 11.46 1.44 -16.97
C ALA A 121 10.72 0.62 -18.03
N ARG A 122 10.57 1.13 -19.27
CA ARG A 122 9.94 0.37 -20.36
C ARG A 122 10.65 -0.94 -20.66
N LYS A 123 11.97 -0.95 -20.68
CA LYS A 123 12.76 -2.17 -20.90
C LYS A 123 12.54 -3.21 -19.81
N VAL A 124 12.52 -2.78 -18.57
CA VAL A 124 12.29 -3.68 -17.42
C VAL A 124 10.88 -4.21 -17.42
N PHE A 125 9.86 -3.35 -17.53
CA PHE A 125 8.46 -3.78 -17.57
C PHE A 125 8.16 -4.77 -18.70
N GLY A 126 8.80 -4.62 -19.85
CA GLY A 126 8.67 -5.54 -20.99
C GLY A 126 9.15 -6.97 -20.72
N ARG A 127 9.89 -7.21 -19.65
CA ARG A 127 10.35 -8.55 -19.25
C ARG A 127 9.36 -9.29 -18.37
N TYR A 128 8.39 -8.59 -17.76
CA TYR A 128 7.48 -9.13 -16.75
C TYR A 128 6.07 -9.33 -17.29
N ALA A 129 5.39 -10.35 -16.74
CA ALA A 129 3.96 -10.55 -16.99
C ALA A 129 3.13 -9.53 -16.21
N PRO A 130 1.93 -9.15 -16.71
CA PRO A 130 1.07 -8.20 -16.03
C PRO A 130 0.83 -8.55 -14.56
N LYS A 131 0.56 -9.82 -14.26
CA LYS A 131 0.34 -10.31 -12.89
C LYS A 131 1.54 -10.04 -11.97
N GLU A 132 2.74 -10.19 -12.45
CA GLU A 132 3.97 -9.96 -11.69
C GLU A 132 4.14 -8.45 -11.38
N ILE A 133 3.76 -7.59 -12.33
CA ILE A 133 3.88 -6.14 -12.20
C ILE A 133 2.96 -5.59 -11.11
N TYR A 134 1.69 -6.06 -11.04
CA TYR A 134 0.75 -5.51 -10.07
C TYR A 134 0.69 -6.25 -8.73
N SER A 135 1.35 -7.41 -8.57
CA SER A 135 1.21 -8.18 -7.34
C SER A 135 2.52 -8.62 -6.68
N THR A 136 3.22 -9.60 -7.29
CA THR A 136 4.21 -10.40 -6.55
C THR A 136 5.64 -9.91 -6.64
N LYS A 137 6.01 -9.21 -7.72
CA LYS A 137 7.40 -8.85 -8.01
C LYS A 137 7.66 -7.34 -8.06
N ARG A 138 6.79 -6.54 -7.46
CA ARG A 138 6.87 -5.08 -7.51
C ARG A 138 8.23 -4.57 -6.98
N GLU A 139 8.65 -5.02 -5.82
CA GLU A 139 9.93 -4.63 -5.21
C GLU A 139 11.14 -5.05 -6.05
N GLU A 140 11.06 -6.23 -6.67
CA GLU A 140 12.11 -6.70 -7.58
C GLU A 140 12.19 -5.83 -8.84
N ILE A 141 11.05 -5.46 -9.40
CA ILE A 141 10.95 -4.58 -10.57
C ILE A 141 11.49 -3.19 -10.23
N GLU A 142 11.10 -2.61 -9.10
CA GLU A 142 11.60 -1.32 -8.61
C GLU A 142 13.12 -1.34 -8.50
N ARG A 143 13.69 -2.38 -7.89
CA ARG A 143 15.15 -2.55 -7.76
C ARG A 143 15.84 -2.66 -9.12
N GLN A 144 15.28 -3.45 -10.03
CA GLN A 144 15.85 -3.59 -11.38
C GLN A 144 15.79 -2.28 -12.17
N ILE A 145 14.67 -1.54 -12.09
CA ILE A 145 14.58 -0.23 -12.74
C ILE A 145 15.63 0.71 -12.14
N TYR A 146 15.76 0.74 -10.81
CA TYR A 146 16.74 1.57 -10.13
C TYR A 146 18.17 1.26 -10.60
N GLU A 147 18.56 -0.03 -10.66
CA GLU A 147 19.88 -0.47 -11.10
C GLU A 147 20.15 -0.11 -12.57
N GLU A 148 19.15 -0.28 -13.46
CA GLU A 148 19.28 0.10 -14.87
C GLU A 148 19.38 1.63 -15.04
N VAL A 149 18.59 2.38 -14.29
CA VAL A 149 18.63 3.85 -14.29
C VAL A 149 19.98 4.35 -13.76
N LEU A 150 20.52 3.76 -12.68
CA LEU A 150 21.84 4.10 -12.17
C LEU A 150 22.93 3.86 -13.22
N ARG A 151 22.89 2.72 -13.92
CA ARG A 151 23.84 2.43 -15.01
C ARG A 151 23.72 3.40 -16.18
N ALA A 152 22.50 3.77 -16.55
CA ALA A 152 22.24 4.67 -17.68
C ALA A 152 22.57 6.13 -17.37
N ILE A 153 22.36 6.56 -16.12
CA ILE A 153 22.76 7.89 -15.66
C ILE A 153 24.27 7.96 -15.49
N GLY A 154 24.91 6.92 -14.93
CA GLY A 154 26.36 6.86 -14.76
C GLY A 154 26.93 8.16 -14.19
N ASP A 155 27.93 8.74 -14.89
CA ASP A 155 28.62 9.97 -14.46
C ASP A 155 27.98 11.27 -15.00
N LYS A 156 26.64 11.29 -15.16
CA LYS A 156 25.96 12.48 -15.71
C LYS A 156 25.61 13.54 -14.66
N HIS A 157 26.37 13.62 -13.60
CA HIS A 157 26.33 14.70 -12.60
C HIS A 157 25.05 14.78 -11.76
N VAL A 158 24.22 13.71 -11.77
CA VAL A 158 22.98 13.56 -11.00
C VAL A 158 23.04 12.29 -10.18
N ILE A 159 22.53 12.35 -8.94
CA ILE A 159 22.37 11.21 -8.05
C ILE A 159 20.92 10.82 -8.06
N VAL A 160 20.60 9.58 -8.41
CA VAL A 160 19.28 8.99 -8.21
C VAL A 160 19.31 8.20 -6.92
N GLU A 161 18.37 8.52 -6.02
CA GLU A 161 18.30 7.91 -4.70
C GLU A 161 17.33 6.72 -4.66
N ALA A 162 16.21 6.85 -5.36
CA ALA A 162 15.21 5.78 -5.42
C ALA A 162 14.33 5.90 -6.67
N VAL A 163 13.83 4.77 -7.13
CA VAL A 163 12.76 4.66 -8.11
C VAL A 163 11.66 3.82 -7.48
N LEU A 164 10.45 4.35 -7.47
CA LEU A 164 9.28 3.76 -6.82
C LEU A 164 8.14 3.63 -7.84
N ILE A 165 7.48 2.49 -7.86
CA ILE A 165 6.25 2.30 -8.62
C ILE A 165 5.10 2.74 -7.71
N ARG A 166 4.31 3.73 -8.11
CA ARG A 166 3.19 4.23 -7.31
C ARG A 166 1.90 3.47 -7.58
N ASP A 167 1.53 3.42 -8.84
CA ASP A 167 0.30 2.78 -9.26
C ASP A 167 0.49 2.06 -10.60
N VAL A 168 -0.33 1.01 -10.81
CA VAL A 168 -0.36 0.23 -12.04
C VAL A 168 -1.80 0.09 -12.49
N LEU A 169 -2.17 0.85 -13.50
CA LEU A 169 -3.51 0.86 -14.07
C LEU A 169 -3.59 -0.13 -15.23
N LEU A 170 -4.44 -1.13 -15.05
CA LEU A 170 -4.76 -2.09 -16.10
C LEU A 170 -5.94 -1.57 -16.94
N PRO A 171 -6.06 -1.99 -18.20
CA PRO A 171 -7.27 -1.76 -19.01
C PRO A 171 -8.51 -2.34 -18.31
N GLU A 172 -9.65 -1.65 -18.39
CA GLU A 172 -10.89 -2.00 -17.69
C GLU A 172 -11.36 -3.44 -17.97
N ALA A 173 -11.25 -3.90 -19.21
CA ALA A 173 -11.59 -5.27 -19.59
C ALA A 173 -10.76 -6.33 -18.85
N ILE A 174 -9.51 -6.02 -18.51
CA ILE A 174 -8.64 -6.93 -17.77
C ILE A 174 -8.94 -6.84 -16.27
N GLN A 175 -9.24 -5.65 -15.75
CA GLN A 175 -9.64 -5.48 -14.36
C GLN A 175 -10.91 -6.29 -14.04
N THR A 176 -11.93 -6.22 -14.90
CA THR A 176 -13.15 -7.02 -14.77
C THR A 176 -12.87 -8.52 -14.82
N ALA A 177 -12.08 -8.99 -15.80
CA ALA A 177 -11.74 -10.40 -15.89
C ALA A 177 -10.96 -10.93 -14.65
N ILE A 178 -10.08 -10.10 -14.09
CA ILE A 178 -9.36 -10.45 -12.84
C ILE A 178 -10.32 -10.47 -11.66
N ALA A 179 -11.22 -9.48 -11.55
CA ALA A 179 -12.20 -9.40 -10.50
C ALA A 179 -13.16 -10.62 -10.53
N ASP A 180 -13.64 -10.99 -11.70
CA ASP A 180 -14.51 -12.15 -11.90
C ASP A 180 -13.80 -13.46 -11.52
N LYS A 181 -12.55 -13.63 -11.98
CA LYS A 181 -11.74 -14.79 -11.61
C LYS A 181 -11.52 -14.88 -10.10
N LEU A 182 -11.17 -13.77 -9.46
CA LEU A 182 -10.96 -13.72 -8.01
C LEU A 182 -12.26 -14.02 -7.24
N ALA A 183 -13.39 -13.49 -7.71
CA ALA A 183 -14.70 -13.76 -7.14
C ALA A 183 -15.04 -15.26 -7.22
N GLU A 184 -14.74 -15.92 -8.35
CA GLU A 184 -14.97 -17.34 -8.52
C GLU A 184 -14.02 -18.21 -7.66
N GLU A 185 -12.76 -17.83 -7.56
CA GLU A 185 -11.80 -18.48 -6.64
C GLU A 185 -12.29 -18.37 -5.18
N GLN A 186 -12.79 -17.20 -4.76
CA GLN A 186 -13.33 -16.99 -3.43
C GLN A 186 -14.62 -17.81 -3.19
N ARG A 187 -15.49 -17.92 -4.19
CA ARG A 187 -16.69 -18.79 -4.12
C ARG A 187 -16.30 -20.24 -3.96
N SER A 188 -15.33 -20.71 -4.74
CA SER A 188 -14.82 -22.07 -4.65
C SER A 188 -14.24 -22.39 -3.26
N GLN A 189 -13.40 -21.48 -2.73
CA GLN A 189 -12.85 -21.63 -1.38
C GLN A 189 -13.96 -21.64 -0.31
N LYS A 190 -14.95 -20.76 -0.42
CA LYS A 190 -16.12 -20.75 0.46
C LYS A 190 -16.89 -22.07 0.40
N MET A 191 -17.08 -22.64 -0.80
CA MET A 191 -17.76 -23.90 -0.99
C MET A 191 -17.02 -25.04 -0.29
N VAL A 192 -15.69 -25.12 -0.45
CA VAL A 192 -14.85 -26.15 0.24
C VAL A 192 -14.99 -26.02 1.76
N PHE A 193 -14.96 -24.81 2.28
CA PHE A 193 -15.14 -24.55 3.71
C PHE A 193 -16.55 -24.94 4.19
N THR A 194 -17.58 -24.61 3.42
CA THR A 194 -18.98 -24.97 3.72
C THR A 194 -19.17 -26.49 3.74
N LEU A 195 -18.64 -27.19 2.72
CA LEU A 195 -18.68 -28.66 2.68
C LEU A 195 -17.95 -29.29 3.87
N GLY A 196 -16.82 -28.72 4.28
CA GLY A 196 -16.10 -29.15 5.48
C GLY A 196 -16.95 -29.01 6.75
N LYS A 197 -17.62 -27.85 6.90
CA LYS A 197 -18.54 -27.62 8.02
C LYS A 197 -19.73 -28.59 8.03
N GLU A 198 -20.36 -28.82 6.88
CA GLU A 198 -21.49 -29.72 6.76
C GLU A 198 -21.09 -31.17 7.09
N ARG A 199 -19.89 -31.60 6.69
CA ARG A 199 -19.36 -32.93 7.06
C ARG A 199 -19.17 -33.03 8.57
N GLN A 200 -18.54 -32.06 9.20
CA GLN A 200 -18.34 -32.02 10.66
C GLN A 200 -19.69 -32.02 11.40
N GLU A 201 -20.69 -31.32 10.88
CA GLU A 201 -22.03 -31.32 11.49
C GLU A 201 -22.74 -32.66 11.32
N ALA A 202 -22.60 -33.32 10.17
CA ALA A 202 -23.11 -34.67 9.96
C ALA A 202 -22.45 -35.68 10.92
N ASP A 203 -21.13 -35.66 11.06
CA ASP A 203 -20.38 -36.49 12.00
C ASP A 203 -20.83 -36.26 13.44
N ARG A 204 -21.01 -35.01 13.82
CA ARG A 204 -21.51 -34.61 15.15
C ARG A 204 -22.91 -35.21 15.41
N LYS A 205 -23.84 -35.08 14.46
CA LYS A 205 -25.20 -35.63 14.55
C LYS A 205 -25.18 -37.16 14.61
N GLU A 206 -24.28 -37.81 13.87
CA GLU A 206 -24.11 -39.24 13.94
C GLU A 206 -23.61 -39.71 15.32
N ILE A 207 -22.60 -39.04 15.86
CA ILE A 207 -22.08 -39.33 17.22
C ILE A 207 -23.17 -39.12 18.27
N GLU A 208 -23.94 -38.04 18.17
CA GLU A 208 -25.08 -37.77 19.05
C GLU A 208 -26.14 -38.86 18.98
N ALA A 209 -26.55 -39.23 17.76
CA ALA A 209 -27.52 -40.31 17.54
C ALA A 209 -27.05 -41.68 18.10
N ARG A 210 -25.77 -41.99 17.88
CA ARG A 210 -25.14 -43.20 18.47
C ARG A 210 -25.13 -43.14 20.00
N GLY A 211 -24.83 -41.96 20.57
CA GLY A 211 -24.88 -41.74 22.02
C GLY A 211 -26.27 -41.93 22.60
N ILE A 212 -27.30 -41.40 21.95
CA ILE A 212 -28.70 -41.56 22.35
C ILE A 212 -29.12 -43.04 22.25
N ALA A 213 -28.80 -43.74 21.13
CA ALA A 213 -29.10 -45.13 20.98
C ALA A 213 -28.46 -46.03 22.07
N LYS A 214 -27.18 -45.73 22.36
CA LYS A 214 -26.45 -46.44 23.44
C LYS A 214 -27.07 -46.16 24.81
N TYR A 215 -27.41 -44.90 25.11
CA TYR A 215 -28.10 -44.52 26.33
C TYR A 215 -29.43 -45.24 26.47
N GLN A 216 -30.29 -45.25 25.42
CA GLN A 216 -31.57 -45.93 25.41
C GLN A 216 -31.41 -47.45 25.65
N THR A 217 -30.36 -48.06 25.09
CA THR A 217 -30.09 -49.50 25.32
C THR A 217 -29.74 -49.79 26.77
N ILE A 218 -28.88 -48.96 27.36
CA ILE A 218 -28.49 -49.06 28.80
C ILE A 218 -29.71 -48.88 29.70
N VAL A 219 -30.51 -47.84 29.44
CA VAL A 219 -31.72 -47.57 30.23
C VAL A 219 -32.72 -48.70 30.11
N ARG A 220 -32.93 -49.24 28.89
CA ARG A 220 -33.84 -50.40 28.70
C ARG A 220 -33.40 -51.63 29.49
N GLN A 221 -32.11 -51.89 29.59
CA GLN A 221 -31.59 -53.00 30.38
C GLN A 221 -31.82 -52.82 31.89
N GLY A 222 -31.84 -51.56 32.38
CA GLY A 222 -32.09 -51.26 33.78
C GLY A 222 -33.57 -51.09 34.17
N LEU A 223 -34.47 -51.00 33.18
CA LEU A 223 -35.90 -50.80 33.38
C LEU A 223 -36.61 -52.18 33.48
N THR A 224 -36.51 -52.80 34.61
CA THR A 224 -37.33 -54.03 34.87
C THR A 224 -38.77 -53.60 35.22
N PRO A 225 -39.78 -54.52 34.99
CA PRO A 225 -41.18 -54.23 35.38
C PRO A 225 -41.31 -53.88 36.88
N GLU A 226 -40.53 -54.54 37.74
CA GLU A 226 -40.46 -54.29 39.18
C GLU A 226 -39.94 -52.90 39.51
N TYR A 227 -38.90 -52.45 38.80
CA TYR A 227 -38.35 -51.12 38.99
C TYR A 227 -39.32 -50.00 38.54
N LEU A 228 -40.01 -50.19 37.41
CA LEU A 228 -41.05 -49.27 36.95
C LEU A 228 -42.24 -49.17 37.93
N GLN A 229 -42.63 -50.31 38.54
CA GLN A 229 -43.69 -50.34 39.54
C GLN A 229 -43.26 -49.63 40.81
N TYR A 230 -42.01 -49.87 41.30
CA TYR A 230 -41.45 -49.13 42.43
C TYR A 230 -41.40 -47.60 42.18
N LYS A 231 -40.95 -47.20 41.00
CA LYS A 231 -40.90 -45.77 40.64
C LYS A 231 -42.29 -45.16 40.48
N GLY A 232 -43.28 -45.92 40.04
CA GLY A 232 -44.69 -45.52 40.01
C GLY A 232 -45.23 -45.25 41.42
N ILE A 233 -44.94 -46.11 42.37
CA ILE A 233 -45.34 -45.98 43.81
C ILE A 233 -44.66 -44.72 44.39
N GLU A 234 -43.36 -44.53 44.20
CA GLU A 234 -42.60 -43.33 44.68
C GLU A 234 -43.17 -42.04 44.08
N ALA A 235 -43.52 -42.00 42.79
CA ALA A 235 -44.12 -40.85 42.15
C ALA A 235 -45.53 -40.55 42.71
N THR A 236 -46.29 -41.58 43.02
CA THR A 236 -47.64 -41.46 43.61
C THR A 236 -47.53 -40.93 45.05
N GLU A 237 -46.58 -41.39 45.85
CA GLU A 237 -46.29 -40.88 47.17
C GLU A 237 -45.89 -39.42 47.19
N ARG A 238 -45.02 -39.01 46.25
CA ARG A 238 -44.62 -37.57 46.11
C ARG A 238 -45.80 -36.71 45.68
N LEU A 239 -46.71 -37.21 44.82
CA LEU A 239 -47.95 -36.53 44.43
C LEU A 239 -48.91 -36.38 45.61
N ALA A 240 -49.05 -37.42 46.46
CA ALA A 240 -49.91 -37.42 47.64
C ALA A 240 -49.38 -36.41 48.72
N ALA A 241 -48.05 -36.23 48.81
CA ALA A 241 -47.41 -35.28 49.71
C ALA A 241 -47.42 -33.83 49.20
N SER A 242 -47.81 -33.59 47.94
CA SER A 242 -47.87 -32.27 47.32
C SER A 242 -49.05 -31.47 47.81
N GLN A 243 -48.80 -30.23 48.28
CA GLN A 243 -49.86 -29.32 48.77
C GLN A 243 -50.72 -28.73 47.66
N ASN A 244 -50.40 -28.93 46.41
CA ASN A 244 -51.22 -28.52 45.26
C ASN A 244 -52.23 -29.64 44.92
N ALA A 245 -53.48 -29.41 45.27
CA ALA A 245 -54.61 -30.29 44.98
C ALA A 245 -54.90 -30.33 43.45
N LYS A 246 -54.11 -31.10 42.69
CA LYS A 246 -54.45 -31.54 41.33
C LYS A 246 -54.90 -33.00 41.42
N VAL A 247 -56.12 -33.26 41.07
CA VAL A 247 -56.61 -34.66 40.99
C VAL A 247 -55.95 -35.34 39.82
N VAL A 248 -54.99 -36.22 40.08
CA VAL A 248 -54.37 -37.06 39.05
C VAL A 248 -55.06 -38.43 39.08
N ILE A 249 -55.87 -38.71 38.09
CA ILE A 249 -56.46 -40.04 37.89
C ILE A 249 -55.46 -40.87 37.11
N VAL A 250 -54.79 -41.78 37.81
CA VAL A 250 -53.92 -42.79 37.18
C VAL A 250 -54.77 -43.96 36.68
N GLY A 251 -55.20 -43.91 35.44
CA GLY A 251 -55.94 -45.02 34.81
C GLY A 251 -54.93 -46.11 34.40
N SER A 252 -55.22 -47.35 34.69
CA SER A 252 -54.50 -48.54 34.20
C SER A 252 -54.91 -48.85 32.78
N GLY A 253 -54.62 -47.95 31.79
CA GLY A 253 -54.69 -48.24 30.37
C GLY A 253 -53.51 -49.08 29.92
N LYS A 254 -53.69 -49.95 28.94
CA LYS A 254 -52.63 -50.78 28.32
C LYS A 254 -51.38 -50.03 27.86
N SER A 255 -51.39 -48.71 27.87
CA SER A 255 -50.27 -47.80 27.46
C SER A 255 -49.54 -47.14 28.62
N GLY A 256 -49.93 -47.28 29.87
CA GLY A 256 -49.22 -46.84 31.07
C GLY A 256 -49.03 -45.33 31.22
N LEU A 257 -49.69 -44.50 30.44
CA LEU A 257 -49.55 -43.06 30.52
C LEU A 257 -50.60 -42.43 31.45
N PRO A 258 -50.26 -41.60 32.44
CA PRO A 258 -51.23 -40.92 33.30
C PRO A 258 -51.97 -39.84 32.48
N LEU A 259 -53.31 -39.86 32.54
CA LEU A 259 -54.17 -38.80 32.07
C LEU A 259 -54.19 -37.71 33.12
N ILE A 260 -53.65 -36.56 32.81
CA ILE A 260 -53.73 -35.36 33.67
C ILE A 260 -54.95 -34.56 33.26
N LEU A 261 -56.01 -34.63 34.08
CA LEU A 261 -57.14 -33.72 33.92
C LEU A 261 -56.89 -32.46 34.76
N GLN A 262 -56.73 -31.35 34.12
CA GLN A 262 -56.64 -30.06 34.74
C GLN A 262 -58.09 -29.60 35.01
N ALA A 263 -58.46 -29.45 36.26
CA ALA A 263 -59.68 -28.77 36.64
C ALA A 263 -59.39 -27.29 36.64
N ASP A 264 -59.82 -26.58 35.61
CA ASP A 264 -59.90 -25.11 35.64
C ASP A 264 -61.00 -24.68 36.58
N ARG A 265 -60.64 -23.67 37.42
CA ARG A 265 -61.57 -22.91 38.23
C ARG A 265 -61.67 -21.53 37.62
#